data_c007fa7935a349008f1392ab24b5cc0e
#
_entry.id   c007fa7935a349008f1392ab24b5cc0e
#
_cell.length_a   1.000
_cell.length_b   1.000
_cell.length_c   1.000
_cell.angle_alpha   90.00
_cell.angle_beta   90.00
_cell.angle_gamma   90.00
#
_symmetry.space_group_name_H-M   'P 1'
#
loop_
_entity.id
_entity.type
_entity.pdbx_description
1 polymer ?
#
loop_
_entity_poly.entity_id
_entity_poly.type
_entity_poly.pdbx_seq_one_letter_code
_entity_poly.pdbx_strand_id
1 'polypeptide(L)'
;RSSWTGLLPARFQLLLAANPCPCGNALTDTIKACECTSMAMRKYAVQVSGPLRDRIDINVLIPGVRSMAVGESSGVVRERVIAARERASRRFAEYPWATNSEISAALLRTKFCPEPEGNDLLNTYVGNSGGLRGSHRALRVAWSLADLAARKRPTREDVALAIHLRNSESAMAA
;
A
#
# COMPACT_ATOMS: atom_id res chain seq x y z
N ARG A 1 25.39 16.48 14.27
CA ARG A 1 25.30 16.04 12.86
C ARG A 1 26.66 15.53 12.47
N SER A 2 26.79 14.22 12.12
CA SER A 2 28.02 13.68 11.63
C SER A 2 28.31 14.24 10.22
N SER A 3 29.54 14.62 9.95
CA SER A 3 30.01 15.12 8.65
C SER A 3 30.25 14.01 7.62
N TRP A 4 29.83 12.78 7.92
CA TRP A 4 30.01 11.66 7.01
C TRP A 4 28.85 11.58 5.99
N THR A 5 29.18 11.53 4.70
CA THR A 5 28.24 11.31 3.60
C THR A 5 28.64 10.04 2.87
N GLY A 6 27.75 9.08 2.79
CA GLY A 6 27.97 7.82 2.09
C GLY A 6 26.80 7.50 1.16
N LEU A 7 27.10 6.86 0.03
CA LEU A 7 26.11 6.28 -0.88
C LEU A 7 25.84 4.83 -0.44
N LEU A 8 24.60 4.56 -0.03
CA LEU A 8 24.16 3.21 0.34
C LEU A 8 23.16 2.70 -0.72
N PRO A 9 23.29 1.44 -1.18
CA PRO A 9 22.30 0.84 -2.07
C PRO A 9 21.00 0.59 -1.30
N ALA A 10 20.00 1.45 -1.50
CA ALA A 10 18.73 1.39 -0.80
C ALA A 10 17.65 0.64 -1.63
N ARG A 11 17.95 -0.60 -2.08
CA ARG A 11 16.98 -1.49 -2.75
C ARG A 11 16.45 -2.50 -1.74
N PHE A 12 15.45 -2.13 -0.96
CA PHE A 12 14.81 -3.00 0.03
C PHE A 12 13.29 -2.79 0.04
N GLN A 13 12.57 -3.78 0.52
CA GLN A 13 11.15 -3.67 0.85
C GLN A 13 11.04 -3.31 2.34
N LEU A 14 10.29 -2.24 2.64
CA LEU A 14 10.04 -1.81 4.01
C LEU A 14 8.70 -2.39 4.50
N LEU A 15 8.74 -3.15 5.58
CA LEU A 15 7.58 -3.62 6.32
C LEU A 15 7.58 -2.97 7.70
N LEU A 16 6.45 -2.35 8.05
CA LEU A 16 6.25 -1.71 9.35
C LEU A 16 5.09 -2.38 10.07
N ALA A 17 5.21 -2.57 11.36
CA ALA A 17 4.13 -2.98 12.24
C ALA A 17 4.07 -2.03 13.43
N ALA A 18 2.87 -1.59 13.80
CA ALA A 18 2.65 -0.72 14.94
C ALA A 18 1.32 -1.06 15.61
N ASN A 19 1.23 -0.84 16.89
CA ASN A 19 -0.04 -0.89 17.62
C ASN A 19 -0.91 0.32 17.25
N PRO A 20 -2.23 0.24 17.38
CA PRO A 20 -3.13 1.36 17.10
C PRO A 20 -3.00 2.52 18.09
N CYS A 21 -2.49 2.25 19.29
CA CYS A 21 -2.27 3.23 20.36
C CYS A 21 -1.22 2.70 21.34
N PRO A 22 -0.75 3.51 22.32
CA PRO A 22 0.22 3.07 23.32
C PRO A 22 -0.17 1.82 24.11
N CYS A 23 -1.45 1.60 24.43
CA CYS A 23 -1.91 0.40 25.14
C CYS A 23 -2.26 -0.78 24.20
N GLY A 24 -2.32 -0.56 22.88
CA GLY A 24 -2.64 -1.59 21.89
C GLY A 24 -4.13 -1.86 21.64
N ASN A 25 -5.05 -1.30 22.45
CA ASN A 25 -6.45 -1.71 22.49
C ASN A 25 -7.42 -0.81 21.69
N ALA A 26 -6.96 0.29 21.05
CA ALA A 26 -7.87 1.28 20.47
C ALA A 26 -8.77 0.77 19.31
N LEU A 27 -8.36 -0.30 18.63
CA LEU A 27 -9.08 -0.84 17.48
C LEU A 27 -9.33 -2.34 17.60
N THR A 28 -9.13 -2.87 18.78
CA THR A 28 -9.34 -4.29 19.04
C THR A 28 -10.68 -4.44 19.75
N ASP A 29 -11.53 -5.31 19.22
CA ASP A 29 -12.71 -5.84 19.93
C ASP A 29 -12.29 -6.76 21.09
N THR A 30 -11.22 -6.39 21.79
CA THR A 30 -10.75 -7.14 22.95
C THR A 30 -11.60 -6.81 24.16
N ILE A 31 -11.59 -7.73 25.12
CA ILE A 31 -12.28 -7.58 26.42
C ILE A 31 -11.78 -6.33 27.19
N LYS A 32 -10.60 -5.82 26.81
CA LYS A 32 -9.96 -4.68 27.46
C LYS A 32 -10.16 -3.42 26.64
N ALA A 33 -10.93 -2.48 27.17
CA ALA A 33 -11.12 -1.17 26.53
C ALA A 33 -9.82 -0.36 26.45
N CYS A 34 -9.71 0.53 25.48
CA CYS A 34 -8.59 1.46 25.38
C CYS A 34 -8.70 2.53 26.49
N GLU A 35 -7.65 2.66 27.29
CA GLU A 35 -7.54 3.65 28.39
C GLU A 35 -6.68 4.87 28.00
N CYS A 36 -6.24 4.96 26.74
CA CYS A 36 -5.39 6.06 26.30
C CYS A 36 -6.18 7.36 26.19
N THR A 37 -5.60 8.44 26.71
CA THR A 37 -6.13 9.79 26.48
C THR A 37 -5.96 10.17 25.00
N SER A 38 -6.83 11.04 24.48
CA SER A 38 -6.73 11.57 23.10
C SER A 38 -5.37 12.22 22.83
N MET A 39 -4.78 12.88 23.83
CA MET A 39 -3.45 13.48 23.74
C MET A 39 -2.37 12.41 23.57
N ALA A 40 -2.42 11.31 24.35
CA ALA A 40 -1.47 10.21 24.25
C ALA A 40 -1.56 9.52 22.88
N MET A 41 -2.77 9.32 22.36
CA MET A 41 -2.99 8.76 21.03
C MET A 41 -2.41 9.66 19.92
N ARG A 42 -2.67 10.97 19.97
CA ARG A 42 -2.10 11.93 19.02
C ARG A 42 -0.57 11.94 19.07
N LYS A 43 0.03 12.00 20.26
CA LYS A 43 1.49 11.95 20.43
C LYS A 43 2.10 10.67 19.88
N TYR A 44 1.42 9.55 20.03
CA TYR A 44 1.84 8.27 19.46
C TYR A 44 1.75 8.25 17.94
N ALA A 45 0.63 8.72 17.36
CA ALA A 45 0.42 8.74 15.92
C ALA A 45 1.44 9.63 15.17
N VAL A 46 1.91 10.73 15.77
CA VAL A 46 2.90 11.61 15.14
C VAL A 46 4.33 11.07 15.19
N GLN A 47 4.61 9.96 15.89
CA GLN A 47 5.94 9.33 15.87
C GLN A 47 6.31 8.84 14.47
N VAL A 48 5.33 8.38 13.67
CA VAL A 48 5.53 8.12 12.26
C VAL A 48 5.27 9.43 11.50
N SER A 49 6.34 10.07 11.04
CA SER A 49 6.22 11.37 10.36
C SER A 49 5.34 11.31 9.11
N GLY A 50 4.61 12.39 8.82
CA GLY A 50 3.80 12.51 7.61
C GLY A 50 4.55 12.14 6.32
N PRO A 51 5.78 12.70 6.09
CA PRO A 51 6.59 12.33 4.93
C PRO A 51 6.96 10.86 4.85
N LEU A 52 7.08 10.13 5.96
CA LEU A 52 7.29 8.69 5.95
C LEU A 52 6.01 7.94 5.59
N ARG A 53 4.87 8.32 6.18
CA ARG A 53 3.56 7.75 5.85
C ARG A 53 3.22 7.91 4.37
N ASP A 54 3.48 9.07 3.80
CA ASP A 54 3.30 9.30 2.36
C ASP A 54 4.11 8.35 1.48
N ARG A 55 5.17 7.75 1.99
CA ARG A 55 6.01 6.80 1.28
C ARG A 55 5.58 5.35 1.44
N ILE A 56 4.67 5.05 2.33
CA ILE A 56 4.08 3.71 2.49
C ILE A 56 2.99 3.53 1.45
N ASP A 57 3.06 2.47 0.67
CA ASP A 57 2.11 2.23 -0.43
C ASP A 57 0.83 1.53 0.03
N ILE A 58 0.95 0.67 1.05
CA ILE A 58 -0.13 -0.18 1.54
C ILE A 58 -0.19 -0.06 3.06
N ASN A 59 -1.35 0.34 3.56
CA ASN A 59 -1.69 0.36 4.98
C ASN A 59 -2.79 -0.67 5.23
N VAL A 60 -2.59 -1.55 6.19
CA VAL A 60 -3.56 -2.59 6.54
C VAL A 60 -3.84 -2.52 8.03
N LEU A 61 -5.10 -2.33 8.37
CA LEU A 61 -5.58 -2.48 9.73
C LEU A 61 -5.85 -3.97 9.98
N ILE A 62 -5.18 -4.54 10.98
CA ILE A 62 -5.39 -5.92 11.39
C ILE A 62 -6.20 -5.89 12.69
N PRO A 63 -7.52 -6.19 12.63
CA PRO A 63 -8.35 -6.27 13.83
C PRO A 63 -7.92 -7.45 14.70
N GLY A 64 -8.29 -7.42 15.98
CA GLY A 64 -8.08 -8.54 16.89
C GLY A 64 -8.74 -9.81 16.35
N VAL A 65 -8.05 -10.93 16.43
CA VAL A 65 -8.55 -12.23 15.93
C VAL A 65 -9.53 -12.81 16.96
N ARG A 66 -10.80 -12.96 16.56
CA ARG A 66 -11.84 -13.62 17.38
C ARG A 66 -11.99 -15.11 17.09
N SER A 67 -11.40 -15.62 16.01
CA SER A 67 -11.52 -16.99 15.57
C SER A 67 -10.20 -17.52 15.03
N MET A 68 -9.87 -18.74 15.38
CA MET A 68 -8.71 -19.48 14.87
C MET A 68 -9.05 -20.13 13.52
N ALA A 69 -9.52 -19.37 12.55
CA ALA A 69 -9.70 -19.88 11.20
C ALA A 69 -8.34 -20.21 10.57
N VAL A 70 -8.23 -21.41 10.00
CA VAL A 70 -7.03 -21.80 9.26
C VAL A 70 -7.02 -21.04 7.93
N GLY A 71 -6.02 -20.18 7.75
CA GLY A 71 -5.81 -19.46 6.50
C GLY A 71 -5.19 -20.34 5.41
N GLU A 72 -5.01 -19.77 4.23
CA GLU A 72 -4.28 -20.42 3.13
C GLU A 72 -2.84 -20.75 3.55
N SER A 73 -2.32 -21.88 3.05
CA SER A 73 -0.91 -22.23 3.29
C SER A 73 0.03 -21.27 2.56
N SER A 74 1.22 -21.06 3.14
CA SER A 74 2.26 -20.22 2.50
C SER A 74 2.67 -20.76 1.12
N GLY A 75 2.53 -22.05 0.85
CA GLY A 75 2.78 -22.66 -0.46
C GLY A 75 1.82 -22.13 -1.52
N VAL A 76 0.52 -22.15 -1.25
CA VAL A 76 -0.52 -21.63 -2.16
C VAL A 76 -0.31 -20.14 -2.44
N VAL A 77 -0.04 -19.35 -1.39
CA VAL A 77 0.25 -17.92 -1.55
C VAL A 77 1.50 -17.69 -2.41
N ARG A 78 2.55 -18.49 -2.19
CA ARG A 78 3.80 -18.39 -2.96
C ARG A 78 3.59 -18.65 -4.45
N GLU A 79 2.85 -19.69 -4.83
CA GLU A 79 2.54 -20.00 -6.22
C GLU A 79 1.80 -18.84 -6.91
N ARG A 80 0.80 -18.26 -6.25
CA ARG A 80 0.07 -17.10 -6.72
C ARG A 80 0.98 -15.88 -6.93
N VAL A 81 1.91 -15.64 -6.02
CA VAL A 81 2.88 -14.54 -6.11
C VAL A 81 3.88 -14.78 -7.26
N ILE A 82 4.35 -16.02 -7.45
CA ILE A 82 5.24 -16.38 -8.57
C ILE A 82 4.55 -16.09 -9.89
N ALA A 83 3.32 -16.57 -10.08
CA ALA A 83 2.54 -16.34 -11.29
C ALA A 83 2.31 -14.83 -11.57
N ALA A 84 2.04 -14.03 -10.53
CA ALA A 84 1.91 -12.57 -10.67
C ALA A 84 3.23 -11.91 -11.10
N ARG A 85 4.35 -12.32 -10.52
CA ARG A 85 5.69 -11.81 -10.89
C ARG A 85 6.08 -12.18 -12.32
N GLU A 86 5.72 -13.37 -12.79
CA GLU A 86 5.95 -13.76 -14.19
C GLU A 86 5.16 -12.89 -15.17
N ARG A 87 3.92 -12.51 -14.83
CA ARG A 87 3.12 -11.58 -15.66
C ARG A 87 3.77 -10.20 -15.72
N ALA A 88 4.22 -9.67 -14.60
CA ALA A 88 4.96 -8.42 -14.55
C ALA A 88 6.25 -8.50 -15.36
N SER A 89 7.05 -9.56 -15.20
CA SER A 89 8.30 -9.77 -15.96
C SER A 89 8.06 -9.81 -17.46
N ARG A 90 7.02 -10.52 -17.94
CA ARG A 90 6.66 -10.54 -19.38
C ARG A 90 6.27 -9.15 -19.87
N ARG A 91 5.51 -8.38 -19.08
CA ARG A 91 5.13 -7.00 -19.40
C ARG A 91 6.35 -6.08 -19.52
N PHE A 92 7.39 -6.33 -18.74
CA PHE A 92 8.61 -5.52 -18.69
C PHE A 92 9.78 -6.07 -19.51
N ALA A 93 9.55 -7.04 -20.41
CA ALA A 93 10.61 -7.68 -21.19
C ALA A 93 11.49 -6.68 -21.98
N GLU A 94 10.93 -5.55 -22.39
CA GLU A 94 11.62 -4.47 -23.11
C GLU A 94 12.19 -3.37 -22.18
N TYR A 95 12.09 -3.52 -20.84
CA TYR A 95 12.47 -2.53 -19.88
C TYR A 95 13.52 -3.07 -18.90
N PRO A 96 14.38 -2.22 -18.33
CA PRO A 96 15.36 -2.64 -17.34
C PRO A 96 14.75 -2.88 -15.94
N TRP A 97 13.44 -3.08 -15.85
CA TRP A 97 12.68 -3.20 -14.59
C TRP A 97 12.19 -4.63 -14.39
N ALA A 98 12.03 -4.98 -13.10
CA ALA A 98 11.46 -6.26 -12.70
C ALA A 98 10.12 -6.11 -11.96
N THR A 99 9.79 -4.91 -11.48
CA THR A 99 8.64 -4.69 -10.59
C THR A 99 7.79 -3.48 -10.98
N ASN A 100 6.51 -3.50 -10.59
CA ASN A 100 5.58 -2.40 -10.82
C ASN A 100 6.03 -1.10 -10.11
N SER A 101 6.82 -1.19 -9.03
CA SER A 101 7.32 -0.02 -8.30
C SER A 101 8.30 0.83 -9.12
N GLU A 102 8.93 0.25 -10.13
CA GLU A 102 9.94 0.90 -10.97
C GLU A 102 9.34 1.67 -12.15
N ILE A 103 8.04 1.51 -12.45
CA ILE A 103 7.37 2.22 -13.54
C ILE A 103 7.45 3.74 -13.28
N SER A 104 7.98 4.49 -14.24
CA SER A 104 8.07 5.94 -14.12
C SER A 104 6.69 6.61 -14.14
N ALA A 105 6.58 7.78 -13.51
CA ALA A 105 5.34 8.55 -13.48
C ALA A 105 4.81 8.92 -14.88
N ALA A 106 5.71 9.18 -15.83
CA ALA A 106 5.33 9.48 -17.20
C ALA A 106 4.69 8.28 -17.88
N LEU A 107 5.27 7.09 -17.72
CA LEU A 107 4.76 5.86 -18.32
C LEU A 107 3.47 5.36 -17.66
N LEU A 108 3.27 5.61 -16.38
CA LEU A 108 2.00 5.32 -15.71
C LEU A 108 0.82 6.11 -16.32
N ARG A 109 1.07 7.32 -16.81
CA ARG A 109 0.03 8.17 -17.43
C ARG A 109 -0.18 7.92 -18.92
N THR A 110 0.70 7.18 -19.57
CA THR A 110 0.65 6.96 -21.02
C THR A 110 0.48 5.48 -21.35
N LYS A 111 1.52 4.68 -21.16
CA LYS A 111 1.54 3.26 -21.56
C LYS A 111 0.89 2.32 -20.53
N PHE A 112 1.02 2.64 -19.25
CA PHE A 112 0.54 1.83 -18.13
C PHE A 112 -0.66 2.44 -17.42
N CYS A 113 -1.51 3.18 -18.13
CA CYS A 113 -2.79 3.66 -17.61
C CYS A 113 -3.74 2.45 -17.38
N PRO A 114 -4.63 2.53 -16.39
CA PRO A 114 -5.64 1.51 -16.15
C PRO A 114 -6.70 1.52 -17.26
N GLU A 115 -7.73 0.70 -17.14
CA GLU A 115 -8.93 0.81 -17.97
C GLU A 115 -9.60 2.19 -17.79
N PRO A 116 -10.41 2.66 -18.76
CA PRO A 116 -10.98 4.02 -18.75
C PRO A 116 -11.66 4.38 -17.42
N GLU A 117 -12.53 3.52 -16.90
CA GLU A 117 -13.26 3.74 -15.63
C GLU A 117 -12.32 3.81 -14.43
N GLY A 118 -11.22 3.04 -14.44
CA GLY A 118 -10.17 3.13 -13.43
C GLY A 118 -9.38 4.44 -13.52
N ASN A 119 -9.18 4.94 -14.74
CA ASN A 119 -8.50 6.22 -14.95
C ASN A 119 -9.35 7.40 -14.48
N ASP A 120 -10.66 7.36 -14.70
CA ASP A 120 -11.60 8.38 -14.20
C ASP A 120 -11.63 8.41 -12.67
N LEU A 121 -11.60 7.24 -12.03
CA LEU A 121 -11.49 7.15 -10.58
C LEU A 121 -10.17 7.74 -10.07
N LEU A 122 -9.05 7.47 -10.73
CA LEU A 122 -7.76 8.07 -10.38
C LEU A 122 -7.77 9.60 -10.51
N ASN A 123 -8.36 10.12 -11.58
CA ASN A 123 -8.48 11.56 -11.79
C ASN A 123 -9.32 12.22 -10.68
N THR A 124 -10.41 11.60 -10.30
CA THR A 124 -11.25 12.03 -9.17
C THR A 124 -10.46 12.01 -7.86
N TYR A 125 -9.67 10.96 -7.61
CA TYR A 125 -8.84 10.84 -6.43
C TYR A 125 -7.76 11.93 -6.37
N VAL A 126 -7.12 12.27 -7.49
CA VAL A 126 -6.15 13.37 -7.58
C VAL A 126 -6.79 14.71 -7.19
N GLY A 127 -7.99 14.99 -7.68
CA GLY A 127 -8.70 16.24 -7.40
C GLY A 127 -9.13 16.40 -5.94
N ASN A 128 -9.49 15.28 -5.28
CA ASN A 128 -10.05 15.33 -3.92
C ASN A 128 -8.98 15.34 -2.82
N SER A 129 -8.00 14.45 -2.85
CA SER A 129 -7.07 14.33 -1.71
C SER A 129 -5.75 13.63 -2.04
N GLY A 130 -5.70 12.85 -3.13
CA GLY A 130 -4.58 11.95 -3.39
C GLY A 130 -3.33 12.62 -3.95
N GLY A 131 -3.51 13.72 -4.67
CA GLY A 131 -2.46 14.37 -5.44
C GLY A 131 -1.81 13.43 -6.47
N LEU A 132 -0.97 13.97 -7.34
CA LEU A 132 -0.31 13.20 -8.41
C LEU A 132 0.62 12.10 -7.87
N ARG A 133 1.33 12.35 -6.78
CA ARG A 133 2.22 11.35 -6.18
C ARG A 133 1.43 10.17 -5.62
N GLY A 134 0.34 10.44 -4.91
CA GLY A 134 -0.54 9.42 -4.36
C GLY A 134 -1.17 8.54 -5.43
N SER A 135 -1.66 9.15 -6.51
CA SER A 135 -2.26 8.42 -7.63
C SER A 135 -1.27 7.50 -8.36
N HIS A 136 -0.04 7.96 -8.59
CA HIS A 136 1.00 7.11 -9.18
C HIS A 136 1.34 5.90 -8.30
N ARG A 137 1.36 6.09 -6.98
CA ARG A 137 1.60 4.99 -6.04
C ARG A 137 0.43 4.01 -6.02
N ALA A 138 -0.81 4.52 -5.93
CA ALA A 138 -2.00 3.69 -6.02
C ALA A 138 -2.04 2.89 -7.34
N LEU A 139 -1.68 3.50 -8.47
CA LEU A 139 -1.66 2.80 -9.75
C LEU A 139 -0.60 1.68 -9.81
N ARG A 140 0.56 1.84 -9.18
CA ARG A 140 1.55 0.75 -9.07
C ARG A 140 1.02 -0.43 -8.25
N VAL A 141 0.28 -0.16 -7.18
CA VAL A 141 -0.41 -1.20 -6.39
C VAL A 141 -1.52 -1.84 -7.22
N ALA A 142 -2.32 -1.06 -7.94
CA ALA A 142 -3.38 -1.57 -8.82
C ALA A 142 -2.83 -2.52 -9.90
N TRP A 143 -1.66 -2.24 -10.46
CA TRP A 143 -0.96 -3.17 -11.36
C TRP A 143 -0.59 -4.49 -10.69
N SER A 144 -0.18 -4.46 -9.42
CA SER A 144 0.11 -5.68 -8.67
C SER A 144 -1.15 -6.49 -8.38
N LEU A 145 -2.28 -5.82 -8.11
CA LEU A 145 -3.60 -6.45 -7.94
C LEU A 145 -4.08 -7.08 -9.26
N ALA A 146 -3.93 -6.39 -10.38
CA ALA A 146 -4.24 -6.92 -11.70
C ALA A 146 -3.39 -8.16 -12.04
N ASP A 147 -2.09 -8.13 -11.71
CA ASP A 147 -1.19 -9.28 -11.89
C ASP A 147 -1.62 -10.48 -11.04
N LEU A 148 -2.01 -10.26 -9.79
CA LEU A 148 -2.54 -11.31 -8.90
C LEU A 148 -3.84 -11.92 -9.45
N ALA A 149 -4.68 -11.09 -10.04
CA ALA A 149 -5.96 -11.52 -10.62
C ALA A 149 -5.87 -11.96 -12.10
N ALA A 150 -4.65 -12.08 -12.66
CA ALA A 150 -4.39 -12.47 -14.05
C ALA A 150 -5.04 -11.54 -15.10
N ARG A 151 -5.23 -10.26 -14.79
CA ARG A 151 -5.80 -9.27 -15.71
C ARG A 151 -4.70 -8.58 -16.54
N LYS A 152 -5.06 -8.18 -17.77
CA LYS A 152 -4.12 -7.50 -18.67
C LYS A 152 -3.88 -6.04 -18.30
N ARG A 153 -4.85 -5.41 -17.64
CA ARG A 153 -4.82 -4.02 -17.16
C ARG A 153 -5.55 -3.92 -15.83
N PRO A 154 -5.19 -2.95 -14.98
CA PRO A 154 -5.97 -2.65 -13.77
C PRO A 154 -7.38 -2.18 -14.14
N THR A 155 -8.39 -2.79 -13.54
CA THR A 155 -9.79 -2.37 -13.64
C THR A 155 -10.10 -1.27 -12.64
N ARG A 156 -11.35 -0.77 -12.66
CA ARG A 156 -11.85 0.19 -11.67
C ARG A 156 -11.75 -0.37 -10.24
N GLU A 157 -12.04 -1.66 -10.06
CA GLU A 157 -11.98 -2.34 -8.75
C GLU A 157 -10.54 -2.42 -8.23
N ASP A 158 -9.56 -2.73 -9.09
CA ASP A 158 -8.15 -2.75 -8.72
C ASP A 158 -7.68 -1.37 -8.25
N VAL A 159 -8.10 -0.33 -8.97
CA VAL A 159 -7.77 1.06 -8.61
C VAL A 159 -8.45 1.46 -7.31
N ALA A 160 -9.74 1.13 -7.13
CA ALA A 160 -10.48 1.41 -5.90
C ALA A 160 -9.84 0.73 -4.69
N LEU A 161 -9.48 -0.55 -4.81
CA LEU A 161 -8.81 -1.31 -3.75
C LEU A 161 -7.43 -0.73 -3.44
N ALA A 162 -6.65 -0.34 -4.45
CA ALA A 162 -5.34 0.28 -4.26
C ALA A 162 -5.44 1.63 -3.53
N ILE A 163 -6.42 2.45 -3.85
CA ILE A 163 -6.72 3.71 -3.14
C ILE A 163 -7.15 3.42 -1.70
N HIS A 164 -8.03 2.43 -1.50
CA HIS A 164 -8.47 2.03 -0.16
C HIS A 164 -7.30 1.56 0.71
N LEU A 165 -6.46 0.66 0.21
CA LEU A 165 -5.27 0.17 0.91
C LEU A 165 -4.30 1.30 1.27
N ARG A 166 -4.22 2.35 0.45
CA ARG A 166 -3.41 3.52 0.76
C ARG A 166 -4.01 4.39 1.86
N ASN A 167 -5.33 4.55 1.88
CA ASN A 167 -6.05 5.49 2.76
C ASN A 167 -6.57 4.84 4.06
N SER A 168 -6.34 3.56 4.28
CA SER A 168 -6.85 2.82 5.45
C SER A 168 -6.41 3.41 6.80
N GLU A 169 -5.39 4.26 6.83
CA GLU A 169 -4.98 5.01 8.03
C GLU A 169 -5.95 6.13 8.44
N SER A 170 -6.77 6.66 7.53
CA SER A 170 -7.68 7.77 7.86
C SER A 170 -8.69 7.38 8.95
N ALA A 171 -8.94 6.09 9.14
CA ALA A 171 -9.78 5.57 10.22
C ALA A 171 -9.10 5.61 11.60
N MET A 172 -7.77 5.79 11.67
CA MET A 172 -7.02 5.84 12.95
C MET A 172 -6.82 7.26 13.49
N ALA A 173 -7.07 8.28 12.68
CA ALA A 173 -6.82 9.68 13.01
C ALA A 173 -8.09 10.48 13.33
N ALA A 174 -9.26 9.88 13.21
CA ALA A 174 -10.56 10.46 13.58
C ALA A 174 -10.99 10.01 14.97
#